data_9449494dddb3258712fc69d9c931abf7
#
_entry.id   9449494dddb3258712fc69d9c931abf7
#
_cell.length_a   1.000
_cell.length_b   1.000
_cell.length_c   1.000
_cell.angle_alpha   90.00
_cell.angle_beta   90.00
_cell.angle_gamma   90.00
#
_symmetry.space_group_name_H-M   'P 1'
#
loop_
_entity.id
_entity.type
_entity.pdbx_description
1 polymer ?
#
loop_
_entity_poly.entity_id
_entity_poly.type
_entity_poly.pdbx_seq_one_letter_code
_entity_poly.pdbx_strand_id
1 'polypeptide(L)'
;MACCVARARERTLLFLTSPALWPTWPFLPVVRRRRGREELGVVFDARAAGLTGYSATVFACNLFMLPPDLSAFLALPHETFDTAEELIGGGWLVD
;
A
#
# COMPACT_ATOMS: atom_id res chain seq x y z
N MET A 1 -18.75 -15.16 -1.19
CA MET A 1 -17.35 -15.14 -1.58
C MET A 1 -17.02 -13.93 -2.43
N ALA A 2 -17.72 -13.71 -3.55
CA ALA A 2 -17.48 -12.52 -4.37
C ALA A 2 -17.69 -11.22 -3.58
N CYS A 3 -18.69 -11.16 -2.69
CA CYS A 3 -18.95 -9.96 -1.90
C CYS A 3 -17.84 -9.64 -0.90
N CYS A 4 -17.11 -10.64 -0.38
CA CYS A 4 -15.98 -10.39 0.50
C CYS A 4 -14.83 -9.74 -0.23
N VAL A 5 -14.57 -10.16 -1.47
CA VAL A 5 -13.53 -9.54 -2.32
C VAL A 5 -13.93 -8.12 -2.69
N ALA A 6 -15.20 -7.91 -3.06
CA ALA A 6 -15.67 -6.57 -3.40
C ALA A 6 -15.54 -5.60 -2.21
N ARG A 7 -15.90 -6.05 -1.01
CA ARG A 7 -15.76 -5.22 0.20
C ARG A 7 -14.32 -4.92 0.51
N ALA A 8 -13.41 -5.89 0.35
CA ALA A 8 -12.00 -5.69 0.57
C ALA A 8 -11.43 -4.67 -0.43
N ARG A 9 -11.87 -4.71 -1.68
CA ARG A 9 -11.47 -3.74 -2.69
C ARG A 9 -12.00 -2.35 -2.39
N GLU A 10 -13.27 -2.23 -2.00
CA GLU A 10 -13.86 -0.96 -1.63
C GLU A 10 -13.17 -0.35 -0.42
N ARG A 11 -12.88 -1.16 0.59
CA ARG A 11 -12.16 -0.73 1.78
C ARG A 11 -10.75 -0.26 1.42
N THR A 12 -10.06 -0.97 0.56
CA THR A 12 -8.73 -0.60 0.11
C THR A 12 -8.76 0.74 -0.63
N LEU A 13 -9.72 0.92 -1.53
CA LEU A 13 -9.88 2.18 -2.24
C LEU A 13 -10.14 3.33 -1.27
N LEU A 14 -10.99 3.13 -0.28
CA LEU A 14 -11.28 4.15 0.72
C LEU A 14 -9.99 4.56 1.47
N PHE A 15 -9.19 3.59 1.93
CA PHE A 15 -7.94 3.90 2.62
C PHE A 15 -6.95 4.62 1.70
N LEU A 16 -6.79 4.15 0.46
CA LEU A 16 -5.84 4.76 -0.47
C LEU A 16 -6.19 6.21 -0.82
N THR A 17 -7.47 6.53 -0.84
CA THR A 17 -7.93 7.89 -1.14
C THR A 17 -8.10 8.77 0.09
N SER A 18 -7.97 8.21 1.29
CA SER A 18 -8.17 8.93 2.55
C SER A 18 -7.06 8.61 3.56
N PRO A 19 -5.85 9.16 3.35
CA PRO A 19 -4.71 8.88 4.25
C PRO A 19 -4.97 9.19 5.71
N ALA A 20 -5.87 10.11 6.01
CA ALA A 20 -6.23 10.44 7.40
C ALA A 20 -6.83 9.27 8.16
N LEU A 21 -7.32 8.24 7.46
CA LEU A 21 -7.89 7.05 8.09
C LEU A 21 -6.85 5.98 8.43
N TRP A 22 -5.60 6.13 8.00
CA TRP A 22 -4.57 5.12 8.22
C TRP A 22 -4.19 5.02 9.69
N PRO A 23 -4.34 3.82 10.32
CA PRO A 23 -3.98 3.66 11.73
C PRO A 23 -2.50 3.93 12.02
N THR A 24 -1.63 3.63 11.06
CA THR A 24 -0.18 3.81 11.17
C THR A 24 0.35 4.83 10.16
N TRP A 25 -0.45 5.86 9.86
CA TRP A 25 -0.01 6.93 8.98
C TRP A 25 1.41 7.39 9.35
N PRO A 26 2.31 7.65 8.41
CA PRO A 26 2.10 7.74 6.96
C PRO A 26 2.24 6.43 6.19
N PHE A 27 2.15 5.30 6.84
CA PHE A 27 2.29 3.98 6.25
C PHE A 27 0.96 3.23 6.27
N LEU A 28 0.67 2.50 5.19
CA LEU A 28 -0.50 1.64 5.10
C LEU A 28 -0.04 0.23 4.72
N PRO A 29 -0.19 -0.77 5.61
CA PRO A 29 0.16 -2.14 5.25
C PRO A 29 -0.84 -2.70 4.25
N VAL A 30 -0.33 -3.38 3.22
CA VAL A 30 -1.14 -4.04 2.20
C VAL A 30 -0.63 -5.46 1.99
N VAL A 31 -1.49 -6.32 1.49
CA VAL A 31 -1.17 -7.72 1.25
C VAL A 31 -1.65 -8.11 -0.15
N ARG A 32 -0.88 -8.96 -0.80
CA ARG A 32 -1.26 -9.56 -2.08
C ARG A 32 -1.05 -11.06 -1.99
N ARG A 33 -2.06 -11.83 -2.37
CA ARG A 33 -1.95 -13.29 -2.42
C ARG A 33 -1.88 -13.73 -3.87
N ARG A 34 -0.75 -14.37 -4.21
CA ARG A 34 -0.51 -14.90 -5.56
C ARG A 34 0.08 -16.30 -5.45
N ARG A 35 -0.51 -17.24 -6.21
CA ARG A 35 0.00 -18.63 -6.30
C ARG A 35 0.20 -19.27 -4.94
N GLY A 36 -0.74 -19.07 -4.02
CA GLY A 36 -0.66 -19.63 -2.68
C GLY A 36 0.34 -18.93 -1.77
N ARG A 37 0.98 -17.85 -2.22
CA ARG A 37 1.91 -17.06 -1.41
C ARG A 37 1.29 -15.74 -1.00
N GLU A 38 1.63 -15.31 0.20
CA GLU A 38 1.25 -14.00 0.69
C GLU A 38 2.45 -13.06 0.59
N GLU A 39 2.27 -11.98 -0.17
CA GLU A 39 3.27 -10.93 -0.30
C GLU A 39 2.86 -9.75 0.57
N LEU A 40 3.78 -9.25 1.38
CA LEU A 40 3.54 -8.09 2.23
C LEU A 40 4.14 -6.85 1.60
N GLY A 41 3.40 -5.74 1.67
CA GLY A 41 3.87 -4.47 1.16
C GLY A 41 3.39 -3.32 2.04
N VAL A 42 3.94 -2.15 1.79
CA VAL A 42 3.59 -0.93 2.51
C VAL A 42 3.42 0.20 1.51
N VAL A 43 2.29 0.90 1.60
CA VAL A 43 2.06 2.15 0.86
C VAL A 43 2.47 3.30 1.76
N PHE A 44 3.19 4.26 1.21
CA PHE A 44 3.65 5.44 1.95
C PHE A 44 2.96 6.69 1.41
N ASP A 45 2.43 7.51 2.32
CA ASP A 45 1.88 8.80 1.92
C ASP A 45 3.03 9.77 1.66
N ALA A 46 3.43 9.89 0.41
CA ALA A 46 4.57 10.71 0.00
C ALA A 46 4.39 12.19 0.36
N ARG A 47 3.16 12.66 0.53
CA ARG A 47 2.89 14.03 0.93
C ARG A 47 3.40 14.33 2.35
N ALA A 48 3.48 13.31 3.20
CA ALA A 48 4.03 13.45 4.54
C ALA A 48 5.50 13.86 4.52
N ALA A 49 6.22 13.51 3.46
CA ALA A 49 7.63 13.87 3.27
C ALA A 49 7.80 15.10 2.36
N GLY A 50 6.72 15.79 2.01
CA GLY A 50 6.77 16.93 1.10
C GLY A 50 7.00 16.55 -0.36
N LEU A 51 6.87 15.26 -0.69
CA LEU A 51 7.04 14.79 -2.05
C LEU A 51 5.73 14.91 -2.82
N THR A 52 5.82 15.27 -4.09
CA THR A 52 4.66 15.38 -4.97
C THR A 52 4.58 14.17 -5.90
N GLY A 53 3.37 13.64 -6.09
CA GLY A 53 3.11 12.50 -6.98
C GLY A 53 3.23 11.16 -6.27
N TYR A 54 2.47 10.17 -6.72
CA TYR A 54 2.53 8.75 -6.35
C TYR A 54 2.08 8.39 -4.95
N SER A 55 0.79 8.49 -4.73
CA SER A 55 0.14 7.87 -3.58
C SER A 55 -0.13 6.36 -3.82
N ALA A 56 0.31 5.82 -4.95
CA ALA A 56 0.03 4.45 -5.35
C ALA A 56 1.30 3.65 -5.64
N THR A 57 2.30 3.76 -4.75
CA THR A 57 3.51 2.95 -4.82
C THR A 57 3.53 1.99 -3.64
N VAL A 58 3.73 0.70 -3.93
CA VAL A 58 3.83 -0.33 -2.91
C VAL A 58 5.28 -0.71 -2.73
N PHE A 59 5.82 -0.55 -1.53
CA PHE A 59 7.18 -0.96 -1.18
C PHE A 59 7.18 -2.36 -0.62
N ALA A 60 8.13 -3.19 -1.06
CA ALA A 60 8.26 -4.56 -0.59
C ALA A 60 8.85 -4.58 0.82
N CYS A 61 7.99 -4.49 1.83
CA CYS A 61 8.39 -4.36 3.22
C CYS A 61 7.28 -4.85 4.14
N ASN A 62 7.69 -5.38 5.29
CA ASN A 62 6.77 -5.65 6.38
C ASN A 62 6.70 -4.41 7.27
N LEU A 63 5.51 -3.98 7.63
CA LEU A 63 5.30 -2.79 8.46
C LEU A 63 6.10 -2.82 9.77
N PHE A 64 6.30 -4.02 10.35
CA PHE A 64 7.05 -4.19 11.60
C PHE A 64 8.56 -4.18 11.41
N MET A 65 9.04 -4.14 10.17
CA MET A 65 10.46 -4.18 9.83
C MET A 65 10.86 -3.02 8.93
N LEU A 66 10.28 -1.85 9.18
CA LEU A 66 10.59 -0.65 8.41
C LEU A 66 12.06 -0.26 8.62
N PRO A 67 12.76 0.18 7.54
CA PRO A 67 14.11 0.71 7.69
C PRO A 67 14.15 1.93 8.63
N PRO A 68 15.30 2.19 9.25
CA PRO A 68 15.40 3.25 10.27
C PRO A 68 15.28 4.67 9.72
N ASP A 69 15.50 4.87 8.43
CA ASP A 69 15.37 6.20 7.83
C ASP A 69 14.61 6.16 6.50
N LEU A 70 14.12 7.32 6.10
CA LEU A 70 13.30 7.46 4.90
C LEU A 70 14.07 7.11 3.63
N SER A 71 15.35 7.47 3.53
CA SER A 71 16.16 7.16 2.35
C SER A 71 16.28 5.66 2.14
N ALA A 72 16.51 4.90 3.20
CA ALA A 72 16.58 3.44 3.13
C ALA A 72 15.24 2.85 2.72
N PHE A 73 14.13 3.40 3.25
CA PHE A 73 12.79 2.94 2.89
C PHE A 73 12.51 3.17 1.40
N LEU A 74 12.80 4.36 0.89
CA LEU A 74 12.54 4.70 -0.52
C LEU A 74 13.42 3.92 -1.48
N ALA A 75 14.54 3.34 -1.01
CA ALA A 75 15.42 2.50 -1.82
C ALA A 75 14.97 1.05 -1.91
N LEU A 76 13.93 0.65 -1.16
CA LEU A 76 13.41 -0.71 -1.21
C LEU A 76 12.81 -1.03 -2.59
N PRO A 77 12.81 -2.32 -3.00
CA PRO A 77 12.06 -2.73 -4.19
C PRO A 77 10.60 -2.28 -4.07
N HIS A 78 10.05 -1.78 -5.15
CA HIS A 78 8.68 -1.26 -5.14
C HIS A 78 8.02 -1.38 -6.50
N GLU A 79 6.68 -1.32 -6.49
CA GLU A 79 5.86 -1.25 -7.70
C GLU A 79 5.10 0.07 -7.66
N THR A 80 5.15 0.82 -8.75
CA THR A 80 4.43 2.09 -8.88
C THR A 80 3.22 1.90 -9.79
N PHE A 81 2.07 2.35 -9.33
CA PHE A 81 0.82 2.34 -10.09
C PHE A 81 0.39 3.77 -10.37
N ASP A 82 -0.30 3.98 -11.49
CA ASP A 82 -0.76 5.32 -11.85
C ASP A 82 -1.96 5.76 -11.02
N THR A 83 -2.81 4.81 -10.61
CA THR A 83 -4.01 5.10 -9.82
C THR A 83 -4.18 4.06 -8.72
N ALA A 84 -5.03 4.39 -7.73
CA ALA A 84 -5.39 3.47 -6.67
C ALA A 84 -6.11 2.24 -7.26
N GLU A 85 -6.92 2.43 -8.28
CA GLU A 85 -7.64 1.35 -8.94
C GLU A 85 -6.68 0.36 -9.58
N GLU A 86 -5.60 0.84 -10.18
CA GLU A 86 -4.58 -0.03 -10.77
C GLU A 86 -3.83 -0.83 -9.70
N LEU A 87 -3.56 -0.22 -8.56
CA LEU A 87 -2.93 -0.91 -7.43
C LEU A 87 -3.82 -2.07 -6.97
N ILE A 88 -5.11 -1.84 -6.82
CA ILE A 88 -6.08 -2.86 -6.44
C ILE A 88 -6.19 -3.92 -7.55
N GLY A 89 -6.18 -3.49 -8.81
CA GLY A 89 -6.18 -4.40 -9.96
C GLY A 89 -4.96 -5.31 -10.00
N GLY A 90 -3.85 -4.88 -9.43
CA GLY A 90 -2.65 -5.69 -9.26
C GLY A 90 -2.73 -6.71 -8.13
N GLY A 91 -3.84 -6.75 -7.40
CA GLY A 91 -4.09 -7.72 -6.34
C GLY A 91 -3.80 -7.24 -4.92
N TRP A 92 -3.36 -6.00 -4.75
CA TRP A 92 -3.07 -5.46 -3.43
C TRP A 92 -4.34 -5.04 -2.71
N LEU A 93 -4.44 -5.45 -1.45
CA LEU A 93 -5.56 -5.09 -0.58
C LEU A 93 -5.01 -4.61 0.76
N VAL A 94 -5.74 -3.73 1.43
CA VAL A 94 -5.36 -3.28 2.77
C VAL A 94 -5.38 -4.46 3.73
N ASP A 95 -4.35 -4.54 4.54
CA ASP A 95 -4.20 -5.64 5.51
C ASP A 95 -4.94 -5.32 6.81
#